data_95e13a92b7b85c35e2fe690c680ae7f7
#
_entry.id   95e13a92b7b85c35e2fe690c680ae7f7
#
_cell.length_a   1.000
_cell.length_b   1.000
_cell.length_c   1.000
_cell.angle_alpha   90.00
_cell.angle_beta   90.00
_cell.angle_gamma   90.00
#
_symmetry.space_group_name_H-M   'P 1'
#
loop_
_entity.id
_entity.type
_entity.pdbx_description
1 polymer ?
#
loop_
_entity_poly.entity_id
_entity_poly.type
_entity_poly.pdbx_seq_one_letter_code
_entity_poly.pdbx_strand_id
1 'polypeptide(L)'
;MTITEKILARESGARLISPGDNIWVNAGMLLTHDVCGPGTIGIFHREFGKDAKVFDTEKIVILPDHYIYTADEKAHRNVDTLRAFAKEQKLPYFYDPGTASYCGVCHVALPELGHVRPGETIFGTDSHTCTHGALGAFSTGI
;
A
#
# COMPACT_ATOMS: atom_id res chain seq x y z
N MET A 1 19.24 13.78 -14.78
CA MET A 1 18.26 13.17 -13.86
C MET A 1 18.44 11.66 -13.82
N THR A 2 18.53 11.08 -12.65
CA THR A 2 18.45 9.64 -12.39
C THR A 2 17.03 9.13 -12.69
N ILE A 3 16.83 7.81 -12.69
CA ILE A 3 15.49 7.23 -12.86
C ILE A 3 14.54 7.68 -11.73
N THR A 4 15.03 7.73 -10.50
CA THR A 4 14.29 8.22 -9.33
C THR A 4 13.82 9.66 -9.53
N GLU A 5 14.73 10.56 -9.90
CA GLU A 5 14.38 11.95 -10.15
C GLU A 5 13.35 12.09 -11.28
N LYS A 6 13.44 11.26 -12.33
CA LYS A 6 12.47 11.28 -13.43
C LYS A 6 11.07 10.87 -12.97
N ILE A 7 10.97 9.80 -12.15
CA ILE A 7 9.69 9.33 -11.61
C ILE A 7 9.08 10.39 -10.70
N LEU A 8 9.86 10.88 -9.74
CA LEU A 8 9.39 11.87 -8.78
C LEU A 8 9.04 13.22 -9.45
N ALA A 9 9.81 13.67 -10.44
CA ALA A 9 9.47 14.88 -11.21
C ALA A 9 8.11 14.72 -11.92
N ARG A 10 7.87 13.57 -12.55
CA ARG A 10 6.58 13.28 -13.20
C ARG A 10 5.43 13.30 -12.21
N GLU A 11 5.57 12.62 -11.08
CA GLU A 11 4.52 12.49 -10.08
C GLU A 11 4.29 13.78 -9.28
N SER A 12 5.25 14.70 -9.25
CA SER A 12 5.10 16.03 -8.67
C SER A 12 4.60 17.08 -9.67
N GLY A 13 4.58 16.78 -10.96
CA GLY A 13 4.32 17.74 -12.02
C GLY A 13 5.47 18.73 -12.28
N ALA A 14 6.63 18.52 -11.66
CA ALA A 14 7.80 19.35 -11.86
C ALA A 14 8.56 18.95 -13.14
N ARG A 15 9.15 19.94 -13.81
CA ARG A 15 9.99 19.68 -14.98
C ARG A 15 11.35 19.08 -14.61
N LEU A 16 11.87 19.49 -13.46
CA LEU A 16 13.18 19.09 -12.95
C LEU A 16 13.13 19.10 -11.42
N ILE A 17 13.76 18.12 -10.82
CA ILE A 17 14.00 18.07 -9.38
C ILE A 17 15.46 17.69 -9.11
N SER A 18 15.94 18.04 -7.93
CA SER A 18 17.32 17.78 -7.48
C SER A 18 17.31 17.24 -6.05
N PRO A 19 18.36 16.50 -5.65
CA PRO A 19 18.53 16.11 -4.25
C PRO A 19 18.47 17.33 -3.32
N GLY A 20 17.67 17.22 -2.27
CA GLY A 20 17.41 18.30 -1.32
C GLY A 20 16.13 19.09 -1.59
N ASP A 21 15.50 18.93 -2.75
CA ASP A 21 14.21 19.56 -3.02
C ASP A 21 13.12 18.95 -2.13
N ASN A 22 12.22 19.81 -1.66
CA ASN A 22 11.01 19.39 -0.96
C ASN A 22 9.83 19.45 -1.94
N ILE A 23 9.28 18.29 -2.27
CA ILE A 23 8.27 18.13 -3.32
C ILE A 23 7.05 17.35 -2.83
N TRP A 24 5.89 17.64 -3.39
CA TRP A 24 4.69 16.83 -3.26
C TRP A 24 4.58 15.88 -4.46
N VAL A 25 4.33 14.61 -4.21
CA VAL A 25 4.16 13.60 -5.25
C VAL A 25 2.79 12.93 -5.12
N ASN A 26 2.21 12.55 -6.24
CA ASN A 26 1.03 11.71 -6.25
C ASN A 26 1.38 10.28 -5.80
N ALA A 27 0.55 9.69 -4.95
CA ALA A 27 0.65 8.27 -4.63
C ALA A 27 0.04 7.45 -5.78
N GLY A 28 0.86 6.62 -6.42
CA GLY A 28 0.42 5.71 -7.48
C GLY A 28 -0.30 4.50 -6.90
N MET A 29 0.30 3.84 -5.91
CA MET A 29 -0.27 2.70 -5.19
C MET A 29 0.11 2.73 -3.71
N LEU A 30 -0.83 2.36 -2.85
CA LEU A 30 -0.63 2.17 -1.42
C LEU A 30 -0.78 0.70 -1.06
N LEU A 31 0.17 0.14 -0.31
CA LEU A 31 0.14 -1.24 0.17
C LEU A 31 0.09 -1.27 1.70
N THR A 32 -0.77 -2.12 2.23
CA THR A 32 -0.73 -2.50 3.65
C THR A 32 -1.09 -3.98 3.85
N HIS A 33 -0.77 -4.49 5.04
CA HIS A 33 -0.97 -5.88 5.42
C HIS A 33 -1.38 -6.00 6.90
N ASP A 34 -1.49 -7.22 7.40
CA ASP A 34 -2.07 -7.54 8.71
C ASP A 34 -1.22 -7.14 9.93
N VAL A 35 0.06 -6.80 9.75
CA VAL A 35 0.90 -6.28 10.85
C VAL A 35 0.66 -4.78 11.06
N CYS A 36 0.86 -3.96 10.03
CA CYS A 36 0.84 -2.51 10.14
C CYS A 36 -0.54 -1.88 9.83
N GLY A 37 -1.35 -2.56 9.02
CA GLY A 37 -2.63 -2.05 8.54
C GLY A 37 -3.61 -1.64 9.65
N PRO A 38 -3.83 -2.44 10.69
CA PRO A 38 -4.73 -2.05 11.78
C PRO A 38 -4.31 -0.75 12.48
N GLY A 39 -3.00 -0.57 12.69
CA GLY A 39 -2.46 0.67 13.24
C GLY A 39 -2.68 1.87 12.33
N THR A 40 -2.42 1.69 11.04
CA THR A 40 -2.65 2.72 10.00
C THR A 40 -4.11 3.13 9.92
N ILE A 41 -5.04 2.16 9.95
CA ILE A 41 -6.49 2.42 9.96
C ILE A 41 -6.89 3.19 11.23
N GLY A 42 -6.32 2.81 12.38
CA GLY A 42 -6.56 3.52 13.63
C GLY A 42 -6.13 5.00 13.57
N ILE A 43 -4.97 5.26 12.97
CA ILE A 43 -4.48 6.63 12.73
C ILE A 43 -5.42 7.36 11.75
N PHE A 44 -5.79 6.73 10.64
CA PHE A 44 -6.70 7.31 9.66
C PHE A 44 -8.01 7.77 10.30
N HIS A 45 -8.67 6.92 11.07
CA HIS A 45 -9.93 7.28 11.75
C HIS A 45 -9.74 8.35 12.83
N ARG A 46 -8.60 8.36 13.51
CA ARG A 46 -8.30 9.37 14.54
C ARG A 46 -8.10 10.76 13.92
N GLU A 47 -7.34 10.83 12.83
CA GLU A 47 -6.95 12.12 12.22
C GLU A 47 -8.04 12.69 11.30
N PHE A 48 -8.77 11.84 10.59
CA PHE A 48 -9.75 12.26 9.59
C PHE A 48 -11.21 12.03 10.00
N GLY A 49 -11.44 11.31 11.09
CA GLY A 49 -12.78 10.96 11.58
C GLY A 49 -13.28 9.60 11.08
N LYS A 50 -14.28 9.07 11.79
CA LYS A 50 -14.82 7.72 11.52
C LYS A 50 -15.52 7.58 10.18
N ASP A 51 -16.08 8.67 9.66
CA ASP A 51 -16.82 8.69 8.39
C ASP A 51 -15.94 9.08 7.20
N ALA A 52 -14.65 9.30 7.46
CA ALA A 52 -13.69 9.69 6.42
C ALA A 52 -13.60 8.65 5.30
N LYS A 53 -13.41 9.13 4.09
CA LYS A 53 -13.19 8.28 2.91
C LYS A 53 -11.77 8.42 2.41
N VAL A 54 -11.23 7.32 1.92
CA VAL A 54 -9.92 7.33 1.25
C VAL A 54 -10.01 8.13 -0.05
N PHE A 55 -8.89 8.69 -0.48
CA PHE A 55 -8.84 9.55 -1.67
C PHE A 55 -9.16 8.82 -2.99
N ASP A 56 -8.75 7.56 -3.10
CA ASP A 56 -8.97 6.73 -4.27
C ASP A 56 -8.92 5.25 -3.88
N THR A 57 -10.04 4.58 -4.02
CA THR A 57 -10.18 3.17 -3.62
C THR A 57 -9.39 2.21 -4.50
N GLU A 58 -9.14 2.58 -5.77
CA GLU A 58 -8.39 1.75 -6.72
C GLU A 58 -6.86 1.84 -6.54
N LYS A 59 -6.41 2.74 -5.68
CA LYS A 59 -4.99 2.90 -5.35
C LYS A 59 -4.57 2.27 -4.03
N ILE A 60 -5.46 1.51 -3.40
CA ILE A 60 -5.18 0.88 -2.11
C ILE A 60 -5.30 -0.62 -2.23
N VAL A 61 -4.20 -1.30 -1.94
CA VAL A 61 -4.12 -2.76 -1.89
C VAL A 61 -3.92 -3.19 -0.45
N ILE A 62 -4.76 -4.08 0.01
CA ILE A 62 -4.63 -4.75 1.31
C ILE A 62 -4.37 -6.23 1.06
N LEU A 63 -3.22 -6.73 1.52
CA LEU A 63 -2.80 -8.09 1.30
C LEU A 63 -2.24 -8.69 2.60
N PRO A 64 -3.09 -9.31 3.45
CA PRO A 64 -2.63 -9.98 4.66
C PRO A 64 -1.76 -11.18 4.33
N ASP A 65 -0.57 -11.30 4.94
CA ASP A 65 0.35 -12.40 4.64
C ASP A 65 1.32 -12.79 5.77
N HIS A 66 1.34 -12.04 6.88
CA HIS A 66 2.30 -12.28 7.95
C HIS A 66 1.79 -13.29 9.00
N TYR A 67 0.55 -13.16 9.45
CA TYR A 67 -0.02 -13.95 10.54
C TYR A 67 -1.21 -14.82 10.11
N ILE A 68 -1.22 -15.25 8.85
CA ILE A 68 -2.37 -15.96 8.26
C ILE A 68 -2.51 -17.38 8.84
N TYR A 69 -1.40 -18.06 9.06
CA TYR A 69 -1.36 -19.47 9.49
C TYR A 69 -1.07 -19.62 10.99
N THR A 70 -1.49 -18.67 11.80
CA THR A 70 -1.34 -18.72 13.25
C THR A 70 -2.65 -19.05 13.94
N ALA A 71 -2.57 -19.65 15.14
CA ALA A 71 -3.70 -19.83 16.04
C ALA A 71 -3.92 -18.61 16.97
N ASP A 72 -3.14 -17.54 16.84
CA ASP A 72 -3.25 -16.36 17.69
C ASP A 72 -4.49 -15.53 17.33
N GLU A 73 -5.42 -15.43 18.30
CA GLU A 73 -6.64 -14.64 18.13
C GLU A 73 -6.38 -13.14 17.87
N LYS A 74 -5.26 -12.58 18.36
CA LYS A 74 -4.92 -11.20 18.08
C LYS A 74 -4.60 -10.99 16.60
N ALA A 75 -3.89 -11.95 16.01
CA ALA A 75 -3.58 -11.93 14.59
C ALA A 75 -4.85 -12.03 13.73
N HIS A 76 -5.80 -12.90 14.12
CA HIS A 76 -7.09 -12.99 13.44
C HIS A 76 -7.88 -11.67 13.54
N ARG A 77 -7.87 -10.99 14.68
CA ARG A 77 -8.50 -9.66 14.83
C ARG A 77 -7.87 -8.61 13.92
N ASN A 78 -6.59 -8.72 13.63
CA ASN A 78 -5.94 -7.83 12.67
C ASN A 78 -6.55 -7.97 11.28
N VAL A 79 -6.70 -9.20 10.81
CA VAL A 79 -7.34 -9.48 9.50
C VAL A 79 -8.80 -9.01 9.49
N ASP A 80 -9.55 -9.22 10.59
CA ASP A 80 -10.93 -8.75 10.70
C ASP A 80 -11.02 -7.22 10.64
N THR A 81 -10.07 -6.51 11.24
CA THR A 81 -9.98 -5.04 11.14
C THR A 81 -9.77 -4.60 9.69
N LEU A 82 -8.87 -5.24 8.96
CA LEU A 82 -8.63 -4.96 7.54
C LEU A 82 -9.87 -5.25 6.69
N ARG A 83 -10.55 -6.36 6.96
CA ARG A 83 -11.77 -6.76 6.25
C ARG A 83 -12.90 -5.74 6.48
N ALA A 84 -13.08 -5.29 7.72
CA ALA A 84 -14.05 -4.26 8.05
C ALA A 84 -13.76 -2.94 7.34
N PHE A 85 -12.52 -2.50 7.34
CA PHE A 85 -12.10 -1.28 6.64
C PHE A 85 -12.26 -1.40 5.12
N ALA A 86 -11.82 -2.51 4.53
CA ALA A 86 -11.99 -2.75 3.09
C ALA A 86 -13.47 -2.67 2.67
N LYS A 87 -14.37 -3.25 3.47
CA LYS A 87 -15.82 -3.18 3.24
C LYS A 87 -16.35 -1.75 3.41
N GLU A 88 -15.95 -1.05 4.47
CA GLU A 88 -16.36 0.34 4.76
C GLU A 88 -15.98 1.30 3.64
N GLN A 89 -14.73 1.18 3.17
CA GLN A 89 -14.17 2.01 2.11
C GLN A 89 -14.50 1.51 0.69
N LYS A 90 -15.09 0.31 0.56
CA LYS A 90 -15.39 -0.36 -0.73
C LYS A 90 -14.13 -0.58 -1.57
N LEU A 91 -13.05 -1.04 -0.93
CA LEU A 91 -11.78 -1.29 -1.61
C LEU A 91 -11.89 -2.51 -2.53
N PRO A 92 -11.59 -2.39 -3.83
CA PRO A 92 -11.63 -3.52 -4.75
C PRO A 92 -10.47 -4.51 -4.56
N TYR A 93 -9.35 -4.05 -4.01
CA TYR A 93 -8.11 -4.84 -3.89
C TYR A 93 -7.84 -5.25 -2.45
N PHE A 94 -8.76 -6.01 -1.88
CA PHE A 94 -8.58 -6.71 -0.62
C PHE A 94 -8.49 -8.22 -0.87
N TYR A 95 -7.31 -8.78 -0.69
CA TYR A 95 -7.04 -10.21 -0.90
C TYR A 95 -7.26 -10.98 0.40
N ASP A 96 -8.51 -11.30 0.68
CA ASP A 96 -8.93 -11.93 1.93
C ASP A 96 -8.43 -13.38 2.03
N PRO A 97 -7.68 -13.75 3.09
CA PRO A 97 -7.21 -15.11 3.32
C PRO A 97 -8.30 -16.19 3.34
N GLY A 98 -9.54 -15.82 3.58
CA GLY A 98 -10.69 -16.73 3.56
C GLY A 98 -11.29 -16.98 2.18
N THR A 99 -10.71 -16.47 1.10
CA THR A 99 -11.29 -16.53 -0.25
C THR A 99 -10.38 -17.23 -1.26
N ALA A 100 -10.97 -17.67 -2.37
CA ALA A 100 -10.22 -18.28 -3.48
C ALA A 100 -9.32 -17.29 -4.23
N SER A 101 -9.55 -15.99 -4.09
CA SER A 101 -8.73 -14.94 -4.68
C SER A 101 -7.51 -14.58 -3.81
N TYR A 102 -7.37 -15.20 -2.64
CA TYR A 102 -6.23 -14.96 -1.77
C TYR A 102 -4.92 -15.39 -2.44
N CYS A 103 -3.94 -14.52 -2.36
CA CYS A 103 -2.55 -14.77 -2.71
C CYS A 103 -1.66 -14.03 -1.71
N GLY A 104 -0.78 -14.68 -1.05
CA GLY A 104 0.37 -14.17 -0.29
C GLY A 104 1.60 -14.53 -1.12
N VAL A 105 2.72 -14.07 -0.92
CA VAL A 105 3.37 -13.09 -0.09
C VAL A 105 3.19 -11.70 -0.72
N CYS A 106 2.97 -10.65 0.06
CA CYS A 106 2.54 -9.35 -0.47
C CYS A 106 3.50 -8.76 -1.52
N HIS A 107 4.81 -8.88 -1.32
CA HIS A 107 5.79 -8.34 -2.27
C HIS A 107 5.99 -9.19 -3.54
N VAL A 108 5.49 -10.42 -3.56
CA VAL A 108 5.39 -11.27 -4.75
C VAL A 108 4.05 -11.05 -5.44
N ALA A 109 2.97 -11.09 -4.67
CA ALA A 109 1.62 -10.97 -5.18
C ALA A 109 1.34 -9.58 -5.80
N LEU A 110 1.85 -8.50 -5.19
CA LEU A 110 1.59 -7.14 -5.67
C LEU A 110 1.99 -6.95 -7.15
N PRO A 111 3.21 -7.31 -7.59
CA PRO A 111 3.58 -7.25 -9.00
C PRO A 111 2.87 -8.29 -9.87
N GLU A 112 2.65 -9.52 -9.41
CA GLU A 112 1.98 -10.57 -10.18
C GLU A 112 0.53 -10.22 -10.49
N LEU A 113 -0.12 -9.47 -9.61
CA LEU A 113 -1.48 -8.96 -9.80
C LEU A 113 -1.55 -7.66 -10.62
N GLY A 114 -0.42 -7.14 -11.07
CA GLY A 114 -0.34 -5.95 -11.91
C GLY A 114 -0.44 -4.61 -11.16
N HIS A 115 -0.28 -4.63 -9.83
CA HIS A 115 -0.30 -3.42 -8.99
C HIS A 115 1.03 -2.67 -8.97
N VAL A 116 2.07 -3.20 -9.60
CA VAL A 116 3.38 -2.56 -9.74
C VAL A 116 3.66 -2.29 -11.21
N ARG A 117 3.87 -1.02 -11.56
CA ARG A 117 4.19 -0.64 -12.94
C ARG A 117 5.43 0.24 -12.97
N PRO A 118 6.27 0.09 -14.02
CA PRO A 118 7.43 0.96 -14.19
C PRO A 118 7.05 2.43 -14.21
N GLY A 119 7.81 3.24 -13.50
CA GLY A 119 7.61 4.68 -13.44
C GLY A 119 6.59 5.15 -12.41
N GLU A 120 5.82 4.29 -11.76
CA GLU A 120 4.86 4.67 -10.71
C GLU A 120 5.52 4.85 -9.34
N THR A 121 4.80 5.51 -8.44
CA THR A 121 5.16 5.61 -7.02
C THR A 121 4.36 4.59 -6.21
N ILE A 122 5.03 3.88 -5.31
CA ILE A 122 4.42 2.88 -4.44
C ILE A 122 4.85 3.17 -3.00
N PHE A 123 3.88 3.34 -2.13
CA PHE A 123 4.10 3.54 -0.70
C PHE A 123 3.46 2.39 0.08
N GLY A 124 4.23 1.76 0.94
CA GLY A 124 3.74 0.67 1.77
C GLY A 124 4.02 0.88 3.24
N THR A 125 3.25 0.22 4.08
CA THR A 125 3.50 0.20 5.52
C THR A 125 4.54 -0.85 5.93
N ASP A 126 5.12 -1.55 4.97
CA ASP A 126 6.16 -2.57 5.15
C ASP A 126 7.53 -2.06 4.75
N SER A 127 8.56 -2.39 5.54
CA SER A 127 9.95 -1.96 5.30
C SER A 127 10.55 -2.51 3.99
N HIS A 128 10.03 -3.63 3.47
CA HIS A 128 10.50 -4.25 2.24
C HIS A 128 9.77 -3.74 0.98
N THR A 129 8.91 -2.73 1.11
CA THR A 129 8.20 -2.12 -0.03
C THR A 129 9.16 -1.63 -1.12
N CYS A 130 10.38 -1.22 -0.76
CA CYS A 130 11.43 -0.80 -1.71
C CYS A 130 11.79 -1.87 -2.76
N THR A 131 11.44 -3.14 -2.53
CA THR A 131 11.71 -4.24 -3.47
C THR A 131 11.10 -4.01 -4.86
N HIS A 132 9.96 -3.28 -4.93
CA HIS A 132 9.31 -2.97 -6.20
C HIS A 132 10.09 -1.98 -7.08
N GLY A 133 11.12 -1.36 -6.51
CA GLY A 133 12.10 -0.58 -7.28
C GLY A 133 12.83 -1.41 -8.35
N ALA A 134 13.01 -2.71 -8.11
CA ALA A 134 13.58 -3.64 -9.09
C ALA A 134 12.73 -3.76 -10.39
N LEU A 135 11.46 -3.40 -10.31
CA LEU A 135 10.51 -3.39 -11.42
C LEU A 135 10.33 -1.99 -12.03
N GLY A 136 11.22 -1.05 -11.71
CA GLY A 136 11.22 0.29 -12.28
C GLY A 136 10.26 1.29 -11.64
N ALA A 137 9.69 0.99 -10.47
CA ALA A 137 8.90 1.93 -9.67
C ALA A 137 9.78 2.74 -8.71
N PHE A 138 9.30 3.92 -8.29
CA PHE A 138 9.79 4.51 -7.05
C PHE A 138 8.98 3.93 -5.90
N SER A 139 9.60 3.10 -5.06
CA SER A 139 8.89 2.37 -4.02
C SER A 139 9.59 2.50 -2.67
N THR A 140 8.83 2.79 -1.63
CA THR A 140 9.36 2.94 -0.26
C THR A 140 8.34 2.55 0.80
N GLY A 141 8.88 2.04 1.93
CA GLY A 141 8.13 1.91 3.18
C GLY A 141 8.02 3.26 3.91
N ILE A 142 6.93 3.47 4.58
CA ILE A 142 6.63 4.68 5.36
C ILE A 142 6.12 4.32 6.75
#